data_c1520143a9e19fee9b854f46dbe799ae
#
_entry.id   c1520143a9e19fee9b854f46dbe799ae
#
_cell.length_a   1.000
_cell.length_b   1.000
_cell.length_c   1.000
_cell.angle_alpha   90.00
_cell.angle_beta   90.00
_cell.angle_gamma   90.00
#
_symmetry.space_group_name_H-M   'P 1'
#
loop_
_entity.id
_entity.type
_entity.pdbx_description
1 polymer ?
#
loop_
_entity_poly.entity_id
_entity_poly.type
_entity_poly.pdbx_seq_one_letter_code
_entity_poly.pdbx_strand_id
1 'polypeptide(L)'
;MENLPNTQPREVYTVSDQIITNLQYDHGDYCLIVEPALVDSSGNIAQGVLVEALHAITNRKLTKKSPKNIIVEELSIHFLQVAQIDDILRIRPKVISEKRRSALLDFDICLDDQLIAKAMVTAKIN
;
A
#
# COMPACT_ATOMS: atom_id res chain seq x y z
N MET A 1 -34.68 -0.60 -18.39
CA MET A 1 -33.98 -0.34 -18.23
C MET A 1 -33.54 -0.15 -17.70
N GLU A 2 -33.33 -0.18 -17.55
CA GLU A 2 -32.66 0.06 -17.16
C GLU A 2 -32.09 0.28 -16.55
N ASN A 3 -32.27 0.20 -16.35
CA ASN A 3 -31.47 0.50 -15.97
C ASN A 3 -30.81 0.49 -15.55
N LEU A 4 -30.91 0.16 -15.71
CA LEU A 4 -29.95 0.24 -15.51
C LEU A 4 -29.31 0.88 -15.18
N PRO A 5 -29.43 0.67 -14.85
CA PRO A 5 -28.74 1.14 -14.55
C PRO A 5 -27.95 1.85 -14.59
N ASN A 6 -27.90 1.93 -14.36
CA ASN A 6 -27.07 2.82 -14.48
C ASN A 6 -25.92 2.67 -15.11
N THR A 7 -25.99 2.96 -15.85
CA THR A 7 -24.95 2.95 -16.77
C THR A 7 -24.06 4.13 -16.68
N GLN A 8 -24.43 5.13 -15.96
CA GLN A 8 -23.54 6.24 -15.73
C GLN A 8 -22.36 5.79 -14.85
N PRO A 9 -21.22 6.43 -14.96
CA PRO A 9 -20.08 6.12 -14.09
C PRO A 9 -20.52 6.21 -12.64
N ARG A 10 -20.23 5.19 -11.92
CA ARG A 10 -20.59 5.17 -10.54
C ARG A 10 -19.42 5.53 -9.68
N GLU A 11 -19.68 6.22 -8.64
CA GLU A 11 -18.66 6.56 -7.70
C GLU A 11 -18.52 5.43 -6.68
N VAL A 12 -18.27 4.25 -7.22
CA VAL A 12 -18.03 3.08 -6.40
C VAL A 12 -16.54 2.93 -6.26
N TYR A 13 -16.04 3.05 -5.05
CA TYR A 13 -14.63 2.93 -4.79
C TYR A 13 -14.34 1.55 -4.25
N THR A 14 -13.38 0.87 -4.85
CA THR A 14 -12.86 -0.37 -4.31
C THR A 14 -11.99 -0.07 -3.10
N VAL A 15 -11.63 -1.12 -2.37
CA VAL A 15 -10.70 -0.97 -1.25
C VAL A 15 -9.38 -0.40 -1.76
N SER A 16 -8.91 -0.85 -2.93
CA SER A 16 -7.68 -0.32 -3.54
C SER A 16 -7.77 1.18 -3.79
N ASP A 17 -8.90 1.64 -4.32
CA ASP A 17 -9.09 3.08 -4.56
C ASP A 17 -9.04 3.87 -3.27
N GLN A 18 -9.64 3.36 -2.21
CA GLN A 18 -9.63 4.02 -0.92
C GLN A 18 -8.23 4.08 -0.33
N ILE A 19 -7.46 3.00 -0.47
CA ILE A 19 -6.08 2.98 -0.01
C ILE A 19 -5.26 4.04 -0.73
N ILE A 20 -5.38 4.09 -2.05
CA ILE A 20 -4.63 5.05 -2.86
C ILE A 20 -5.00 6.49 -2.47
N THR A 21 -6.30 6.74 -2.24
CA THR A 21 -6.78 8.06 -1.85
C THR A 21 -6.24 8.49 -0.50
N ASN A 22 -6.15 7.55 0.45
CA ASN A 22 -5.75 7.85 1.82
C ASN A 22 -4.25 7.73 2.06
N LEU A 23 -3.52 7.24 1.07
CA LEU A 23 -2.08 7.05 1.18
C LEU A 23 -1.39 8.37 0.83
N GLN A 24 -0.84 9.05 1.82
CA GLN A 24 -0.26 10.37 1.63
C GLN A 24 1.26 10.33 1.76
N TYR A 25 1.91 10.95 0.79
CA TYR A 25 3.37 11.07 0.78
C TYR A 25 3.81 12.18 1.75
N ASP A 26 4.83 11.90 2.56
CA ASP A 26 5.34 12.85 3.52
C ASP A 26 6.85 12.63 3.73
N HIS A 27 7.67 13.46 3.10
CA HIS A 27 9.13 13.46 3.27
C HIS A 27 9.76 12.08 3.06
N GLY A 28 9.35 11.38 2.02
CA GLY A 28 9.90 10.07 1.68
C GLY A 28 9.14 8.91 2.28
N ASP A 29 8.32 9.16 3.28
CA ASP A 29 7.46 8.17 3.90
C ASP A 29 6.04 8.31 3.36
N TYR A 30 5.21 7.34 3.71
CA TYR A 30 3.79 7.37 3.38
C TYR A 30 2.97 7.17 4.64
N CYS A 31 1.90 7.93 4.77
CA CYS A 31 0.98 7.80 5.90
C CYS A 31 -0.32 7.20 5.42
N LEU A 32 -0.85 6.26 6.19
CA LEU A 32 -2.13 5.62 5.90
C LEU A 32 -2.99 5.67 7.15
N ILE A 33 -4.16 6.30 7.04
CA ILE A 33 -5.14 6.32 8.13
C ILE A 33 -5.97 5.05 8.04
N VAL A 34 -6.08 4.34 9.17
CA VAL A 34 -6.86 3.10 9.22
C VAL A 34 -8.34 3.47 9.39
N GLU A 35 -9.03 3.58 8.27
CA GLU A 35 -10.45 3.93 8.24
C GLU A 35 -11.32 2.69 8.36
N PRO A 36 -12.61 2.88 8.71
CA PRO A 36 -13.52 1.74 8.90
C PRO A 36 -13.58 0.78 7.73
N ALA A 37 -13.44 1.27 6.50
CA ALA A 37 -13.48 0.42 5.32
C ALA A 37 -12.26 -0.48 5.19
N LEU A 38 -11.21 -0.22 5.96
CA LEU A 38 -9.92 -0.93 5.84
C LEU A 38 -9.72 -1.97 6.94
N VAL A 39 -10.70 -2.16 7.82
CA VAL A 39 -10.56 -3.10 8.93
C VAL A 39 -11.42 -4.34 8.71
N ASP A 40 -11.01 -5.41 9.37
CA ASP A 40 -11.78 -6.65 9.38
C ASP A 40 -12.84 -6.61 10.49
N SER A 41 -13.53 -7.74 10.70
CA SER A 41 -14.61 -7.82 11.69
C SER A 41 -14.14 -7.64 13.12
N SER A 42 -12.84 -7.76 13.37
CA SER A 42 -12.25 -7.55 14.69
C SER A 42 -11.80 -6.10 14.92
N GLY A 43 -11.96 -5.23 13.92
CA GLY A 43 -11.52 -3.85 14.01
C GLY A 43 -10.03 -3.65 13.74
N ASN A 44 -9.34 -4.69 13.29
CA ASN A 44 -7.92 -4.62 12.94
C ASN A 44 -7.77 -4.40 11.45
N ILE A 45 -6.69 -3.72 11.06
CA ILE A 45 -6.43 -3.53 9.63
C ILE A 45 -6.37 -4.89 8.92
N ALA A 46 -7.06 -4.99 7.80
CA ALA A 46 -7.03 -6.19 6.99
C ALA A 46 -5.66 -6.30 6.32
N GLN A 47 -5.08 -7.50 6.34
CA GLN A 47 -3.73 -7.69 5.80
C GLN A 47 -3.64 -7.34 4.33
N GLY A 48 -4.69 -7.63 3.55
CA GLY A 48 -4.73 -7.28 2.14
C GLY A 48 -4.62 -5.78 1.88
N VAL A 49 -5.04 -4.95 2.83
CA VAL A 49 -4.92 -3.50 2.73
C VAL A 49 -3.44 -3.10 2.68
N LEU A 50 -2.62 -3.68 3.56
CA LEU A 50 -1.19 -3.39 3.55
C LEU A 50 -0.52 -3.91 2.28
N VAL A 51 -0.94 -5.07 1.79
CA VAL A 51 -0.43 -5.58 0.50
C VAL A 51 -0.67 -4.55 -0.60
N GLU A 52 -1.89 -4.03 -0.69
CA GLU A 52 -2.23 -3.02 -1.71
C GLU A 52 -1.42 -1.74 -1.53
N ALA A 53 -1.25 -1.29 -0.29
CA ALA A 53 -0.47 -0.08 -0.01
C ALA A 53 0.99 -0.26 -0.44
N LEU A 54 1.58 -1.41 -0.15
CA LEU A 54 2.96 -1.69 -0.53
C LEU A 54 3.11 -1.78 -2.05
N HIS A 55 2.13 -2.34 -2.74
CA HIS A 55 2.08 -2.33 -4.21
C HIS A 55 2.10 -0.92 -4.75
N ALA A 56 1.23 -0.07 -4.24
CA ALA A 56 1.13 1.32 -4.70
C ALA A 56 2.44 2.08 -4.46
N ILE A 57 3.03 1.90 -3.29
CA ILE A 57 4.29 2.58 -2.96
C ILE A 57 5.42 2.08 -3.83
N THR A 58 5.50 0.77 -4.06
CA THR A 58 6.52 0.18 -4.93
C THR A 58 6.44 0.77 -6.33
N ASN A 59 5.23 0.84 -6.88
CA ASN A 59 5.01 1.46 -8.18
C ASN A 59 5.50 2.90 -8.20
N ARG A 60 5.09 3.69 -7.23
CA ARG A 60 5.48 5.10 -7.17
C ARG A 60 6.98 5.27 -7.08
N LYS A 61 7.64 4.44 -6.27
CA LYS A 61 9.09 4.54 -6.08
C LYS A 61 9.84 4.20 -7.35
N LEU A 62 9.42 3.16 -8.05
CA LEU A 62 10.18 2.65 -9.19
C LEU A 62 9.85 3.35 -10.51
N THR A 63 8.72 4.07 -10.59
CA THR A 63 8.36 4.82 -11.78
C THR A 63 8.63 6.32 -11.65
N LYS A 64 9.33 6.73 -10.60
CA LYS A 64 9.52 8.15 -10.28
C LYS A 64 10.19 8.93 -11.40
N LYS A 65 11.17 8.33 -12.08
CA LYS A 65 11.95 9.00 -13.11
C LYS A 65 11.35 8.84 -14.51
N SER A 66 10.69 7.74 -14.77
CA SER A 66 10.08 7.46 -16.05
C SER A 66 9.06 6.36 -15.89
N PRO A 67 8.01 6.35 -16.74
CA PRO A 67 7.02 5.27 -16.67
C PRO A 67 7.68 3.93 -16.91
N LYS A 68 7.30 2.94 -16.10
CA LYS A 68 7.79 1.57 -16.20
C LYS A 68 6.66 0.63 -15.89
N ASN A 69 6.75 -0.57 -16.44
CA ASN A 69 5.82 -1.63 -16.08
C ASN A 69 6.43 -2.41 -14.92
N ILE A 70 5.82 -2.29 -13.76
CA ILE A 70 6.32 -2.88 -12.52
C ILE A 70 5.45 -4.08 -12.17
N ILE A 71 6.09 -5.23 -11.98
CA ILE A 71 5.39 -6.44 -11.54
C ILE A 71 5.99 -6.85 -10.21
N VAL A 72 5.17 -6.85 -9.18
CA VAL A 72 5.58 -7.36 -7.86
C VAL A 72 5.59 -8.88 -7.93
N GLU A 73 6.76 -9.48 -7.77
CA GLU A 73 6.91 -10.93 -7.86
C GLU A 73 6.78 -11.61 -6.52
N GLU A 74 7.29 -10.97 -5.47
CA GLU A 74 7.19 -11.49 -4.12
C GLU A 74 6.94 -10.35 -3.16
N LEU A 75 6.11 -10.62 -2.17
CA LEU A 75 5.84 -9.67 -1.11
C LEU A 75 5.64 -10.47 0.17
N SER A 76 6.40 -10.11 1.20
CA SER A 76 6.22 -10.72 2.51
C SER A 76 6.05 -9.63 3.55
N ILE A 77 5.15 -9.87 4.50
CA ILE A 77 4.91 -8.96 5.62
C ILE A 77 5.01 -9.76 6.91
N HIS A 78 5.81 -9.26 7.83
CA HIS A 78 5.93 -9.83 9.16
C HIS A 78 5.34 -8.86 10.16
N PHE A 79 4.24 -9.25 10.80
CA PHE A 79 3.55 -8.41 11.78
C PHE A 79 4.07 -8.67 13.17
N LEU A 80 4.40 -7.59 13.87
CA LEU A 80 4.74 -7.60 15.30
C LEU A 80 3.51 -7.23 16.12
N GLN A 81 2.69 -6.35 15.58
CA GLN A 81 1.42 -5.92 16.16
C GLN A 81 0.44 -5.66 15.05
N VAL A 82 -0.83 -5.52 15.39
CA VAL A 82 -1.87 -5.14 14.43
C VAL A 82 -2.25 -3.70 14.67
N ALA A 83 -2.66 -3.03 13.59
CA ALA A 83 -3.19 -1.67 13.67
C ALA A 83 -4.71 -1.75 13.75
N GLN A 84 -5.29 -0.76 14.41
CA GLN A 84 -6.72 -0.70 14.62
C GLN A 84 -7.29 0.55 13.99
N ILE A 85 -8.61 0.61 13.92
CA ILE A 85 -9.32 1.76 13.38
C ILE A 85 -8.82 3.04 14.05
N ASP A 86 -8.71 4.10 13.26
CA ASP A 86 -8.22 5.43 13.64
C ASP A 86 -6.72 5.53 13.86
N ASP A 87 -5.98 4.43 13.81
CA ASP A 87 -4.53 4.51 13.85
C ASP A 87 -4.00 5.15 12.56
N ILE A 88 -2.89 5.86 12.69
CA ILE A 88 -2.19 6.44 11.54
C ILE A 88 -0.87 5.69 11.39
N LEU A 89 -0.75 4.97 10.28
CA LEU A 89 0.46 4.20 10.00
C LEU A 89 1.42 5.02 9.18
N ARG A 90 2.70 4.94 9.53
CA ARG A 90 3.78 5.51 8.72
C ARG A 90 4.54 4.38 8.08
N ILE A 91 4.59 4.38 6.77
CA ILE A 91 5.24 3.34 5.97
C ILE A 91 6.50 3.94 5.37
N ARG A 92 7.65 3.37 5.70
CA ARG A 92 8.96 3.86 5.25
C ARG A 92 9.54 2.90 4.23
N PRO A 93 9.48 3.26 2.95
CA PRO A 93 10.10 2.44 1.92
C PRO A 93 11.59 2.71 1.84
N LYS A 94 12.34 1.66 1.57
CA LYS A 94 13.77 1.78 1.29
C LYS A 94 14.09 0.90 0.10
N VAL A 95 14.63 1.50 -0.95
CA VAL A 95 15.10 0.73 -2.11
C VAL A 95 16.46 0.17 -1.75
N ILE A 96 16.51 -1.14 -1.51
CA ILE A 96 17.73 -1.83 -1.15
C ILE A 96 18.61 -2.04 -2.38
N SER A 97 17.98 -2.39 -3.50
CA SER A 97 18.67 -2.63 -4.75
C SER A 97 17.74 -2.31 -5.89
N GLU A 98 18.24 -1.58 -6.86
CA GLU A 98 17.49 -1.33 -8.09
C GLU A 98 18.42 -1.57 -9.25
N LYS A 99 18.09 -2.55 -10.06
CA LYS A 99 18.82 -2.90 -11.27
C LYS A 99 17.94 -2.59 -12.46
N ARG A 100 18.48 -2.81 -13.65
CA ARG A 100 17.76 -2.50 -14.88
C ARG A 100 16.39 -3.20 -14.95
N ARG A 101 16.30 -4.44 -14.49
CA ARG A 101 15.08 -5.24 -14.62
C ARG A 101 14.54 -5.80 -13.33
N SER A 102 15.10 -5.40 -12.20
CA SER A 102 14.64 -5.91 -10.92
C SER A 102 14.90 -4.90 -9.82
N ALA A 103 14.12 -5.00 -8.76
CA ALA A 103 14.33 -4.17 -7.58
C ALA A 103 13.96 -4.93 -6.33
N LEU A 104 14.61 -4.57 -5.24
CA LEU A 104 14.31 -5.08 -3.92
C LEU A 104 14.04 -3.90 -3.01
N LEU A 105 12.88 -3.88 -2.37
CA LEU A 105 12.49 -2.84 -1.45
C LEU A 105 12.23 -3.41 -0.08
N ASP A 106 12.57 -2.64 0.93
CA ASP A 106 12.32 -2.94 2.32
C ASP A 106 11.37 -1.90 2.87
N PHE A 107 10.49 -2.29 3.79
CA PHE A 107 9.51 -1.38 4.36
C PHE A 107 9.46 -1.54 5.86
N ASP A 108 9.50 -0.42 6.57
CA ASP A 108 9.16 -0.38 7.98
C ASP A 108 7.77 0.23 8.10
N ILE A 109 6.91 -0.41 8.87
CA ILE A 109 5.56 0.08 9.12
C ILE A 109 5.46 0.38 10.60
N CYS A 110 5.23 1.64 10.93
CA CYS A 110 5.28 2.14 12.29
C CYS A 110 3.95 2.76 12.70
N LEU A 111 3.64 2.61 13.97
CA LEU A 111 2.55 3.31 14.63
C LEU A 111 3.21 4.18 15.68
N ASP A 112 3.07 5.50 15.54
CA ASP A 112 3.88 6.46 16.28
C ASP A 112 5.35 6.15 16.06
N ASP A 113 6.13 5.94 17.10
CA ASP A 113 7.54 5.60 16.95
C ASP A 113 7.81 4.11 17.08
N GLN A 114 6.76 3.30 17.07
CA GLN A 114 6.89 1.87 17.29
C GLN A 114 6.77 1.11 15.97
N LEU A 115 7.74 0.26 15.69
CA LEU A 115 7.68 -0.65 14.54
C LEU A 115 6.63 -1.71 14.81
N ILE A 116 5.63 -1.81 13.95
CA ILE A 116 4.57 -2.81 14.08
C ILE A 116 4.62 -3.88 13.01
N ALA A 117 5.31 -3.62 11.90
CA ALA A 117 5.46 -4.61 10.84
C ALA A 117 6.68 -4.29 10.00
N LYS A 118 7.24 -5.34 9.41
CA LYS A 118 8.28 -5.21 8.40
C LYS A 118 7.85 -5.93 7.14
N ALA A 119 8.22 -5.40 6.00
CA ALA A 119 7.88 -6.01 4.73
C ALA A 119 9.04 -5.95 3.77
N MET A 120 9.00 -6.85 2.80
CA MET A 120 9.98 -6.93 1.75
C MET A 120 9.27 -7.21 0.44
N VAL A 121 9.67 -6.51 -0.60
CA VAL A 121 9.08 -6.63 -1.93
C VAL A 121 10.17 -6.84 -2.95
N THR A 122 10.01 -7.87 -3.79
CA THR A 122 10.83 -7.99 -4.99
C THR A 122 9.96 -7.69 -6.20
N ALA A 123 10.48 -6.91 -7.11
CA ALA A 123 9.74 -6.46 -8.28
C ALA A 123 10.54 -6.67 -9.55
N LYS A 124 9.81 -6.95 -10.63
CA LYS A 124 10.36 -7.02 -11.97
C LYS A 124 10.01 -5.73 -12.70
N ILE A 125 11.00 -5.19 -13.41
CA ILE A 125 10.86 -3.95 -14.16
C ILE A 125 10.96 -4.28 -15.65
N ASN A 126 9.92 -3.95 -16.38
CA ASN A 126 9.90 -4.17 -17.83
C ASN A 126 9.97 -2.86 -18.60
#